data_90ba45a76468aa7ab83e3433b16d4376
#
_entry.id   90ba45a76468aa7ab83e3433b16d4376
#
_cell.length_a   1.000
_cell.length_b   1.000
_cell.length_c   1.000
_cell.angle_alpha   90.00
_cell.angle_beta   90.00
_cell.angle_gamma   90.00
#
_symmetry.space_group_name_H-M   'P 1'
#
loop_
_entity.id
_entity.type
_entity.pdbx_description
1 polymer ?
#
loop_
_entity_poly.entity_id
_entity_poly.type
_entity_poly.pdbx_seq_one_letter_code
_entity_poly.pdbx_strand_id
1 'polypeptide(L)'
;VPIKSEQLKNKKIAPNPYTQIFIKDFSNENKLITIRFLPFQTLFEYVTEVKKLPAVVFRPKNNQNWKTYFKEKEMGVEQGIQELLEHLKTGHYRSPHFGLGKNHIGDFVDWASTDLRKPFLHYLHKYKGKGDPRISRALINLLKVKEGDTILDPFVGSGAFIADAPTMGINSVGIEILNIGKMIAEVKCNLGINIGYLRESIIKLFEYIDETLLKQDIKYELMELREKIRKNTAENSAYKRIEPHLEKIFFLKKAIDKIKNDAIKKFLLILLSQQIVEYSEKSRAWDIVSSFQSYVEDRYLVLYSTQKLAERLDVNLVGSKVKIIKGDSTNMSMLEENSIDGILTSPPYFDALDYIGNNKISILILGLDEDLAWESTKNFYEAKHRDEIQHDTLPLFVSDKYFSIELLKSSLNLIKLLQKSRRIYKAKVVENYLKMMKLSFEECYRVLKKNKYYLMVISKCHSWIINGKEETIETSPILADLGRSVGFKVVDVIEHGLSKADKGKIGVEDIVVFQK
;
A
#
# COMPACT_ATOMS: atom_id res chain seq x y z
N VAL A 1 -0.01 10.89 20.47
CA VAL A 1 0.56 12.11 21.09
C VAL A 1 2.05 12.02 20.93
N PRO A 2 2.74 12.97 20.28
CA PRO A 2 4.19 12.94 20.26
C PRO A 2 4.68 13.07 21.71
N ILE A 3 5.25 12.00 22.24
CA ILE A 3 5.89 12.04 23.56
C ILE A 3 6.99 13.10 23.45
N LYS A 4 6.81 14.25 24.11
CA LYS A 4 7.82 15.30 24.12
C LYS A 4 9.12 14.71 24.65
N SER A 5 10.27 15.13 24.09
CA SER A 5 11.59 14.64 24.51
C SER A 5 11.84 14.73 26.02
N GLU A 6 11.21 15.68 26.69
CA GLU A 6 11.24 15.84 28.14
C GLU A 6 10.48 14.73 28.90
N GLN A 7 9.40 14.19 28.34
CA GLN A 7 8.67 13.07 28.96
C GLN A 7 9.46 11.75 28.86
N LEU A 8 10.26 11.58 27.79
CA LEU A 8 11.19 10.45 27.67
C LEU A 8 12.36 10.58 28.65
N LYS A 9 12.90 11.77 28.86
CA LYS A 9 13.98 12.02 29.83
C LYS A 9 13.52 11.76 31.28
N ASN A 10 12.30 12.13 31.62
CA ASN A 10 11.79 12.00 33.00
C ASN A 10 11.34 10.57 33.35
N LYS A 11 11.15 9.67 32.36
CA LYS A 11 10.71 8.27 32.60
C LYS A 11 11.86 7.26 32.62
N LYS A 12 13.13 7.67 32.63
CA LYS A 12 14.30 6.77 32.54
C LYS A 12 14.22 5.76 31.38
N ILE A 13 13.46 6.03 30.34
CA ILE A 13 13.46 5.27 29.11
C ILE A 13 14.68 5.78 28.34
N ALA A 14 15.67 4.91 28.14
CA ALA A 14 16.80 5.26 27.28
C ALA A 14 16.25 5.75 25.94
N PRO A 15 16.70 6.91 25.43
CA PRO A 15 16.23 7.40 24.14
C PRO A 15 16.53 6.29 23.13
N ASN A 16 15.47 5.74 22.54
CA ASN A 16 15.62 4.77 21.46
C ASN A 16 16.36 5.52 20.33
N PRO A 17 17.55 5.08 19.91
CA PRO A 17 18.32 5.74 18.85
C PRO A 17 17.54 5.88 17.55
N TYR A 18 16.41 5.17 17.40
CA TYR A 18 15.51 5.18 16.25
C TYR A 18 14.43 6.23 16.28
N THR A 19 14.29 6.93 17.39
CA THR A 19 13.32 8.02 17.48
C THR A 19 13.83 9.30 16.81
N GLN A 20 15.06 9.31 16.32
CA GLN A 20 15.66 10.52 15.74
C GLN A 20 16.36 10.20 14.42
N ILE A 21 15.81 10.70 13.33
CA ILE A 21 16.48 10.76 12.03
C ILE A 21 16.75 12.23 11.73
N PHE A 22 17.97 12.52 11.32
CA PHE A 22 18.36 13.85 10.88
C PHE A 22 18.08 13.95 9.39
N ILE A 23 17.20 14.87 9.00
CA ILE A 23 16.89 15.17 7.60
C ILE A 23 17.18 16.63 7.34
N LYS A 24 17.65 16.88 6.12
CA LYS A 24 17.89 18.23 5.61
C LYS A 24 16.61 19.07 5.71
N ASP A 25 16.71 20.26 6.29
CA ASP A 25 15.62 21.22 6.32
C ASP A 25 15.46 21.88 4.96
N PHE A 26 14.38 21.63 4.25
CA PHE A 26 14.09 22.23 2.94
C PHE A 26 13.96 23.75 2.99
N SER A 27 13.67 24.32 4.17
CA SER A 27 13.62 25.77 4.35
C SER A 27 14.99 26.40 4.66
N ASN A 28 15.98 25.58 5.03
CA ASN A 28 17.34 26.01 5.34
C ASN A 28 18.32 24.86 5.05
N GLU A 29 19.07 24.97 3.95
CA GLU A 29 19.96 23.92 3.44
C GLU A 29 21.02 23.44 4.43
N ASN A 30 21.39 24.29 5.40
CA ASN A 30 22.41 23.98 6.40
C ASN A 30 21.82 23.39 7.70
N LYS A 31 20.50 23.27 7.82
CA LYS A 31 19.85 22.81 9.03
C LYS A 31 19.33 21.39 8.86
N LEU A 32 19.80 20.49 9.70
CA LEU A 32 19.25 19.14 9.82
C LEU A 32 18.02 19.17 10.73
N ILE A 33 16.93 18.61 10.24
CA ILE A 33 15.71 18.40 11.04
C ILE A 33 15.82 17.05 11.71
N THR A 34 15.56 16.99 13.01
CA THR A 34 15.40 15.75 13.73
C THR A 34 13.99 15.22 13.50
N ILE A 35 13.87 14.12 12.78
CA ILE A 35 12.61 13.38 12.64
C ILE A 35 12.46 12.44 13.82
N ARG A 36 11.31 12.48 14.45
CA ARG A 36 10.96 11.58 15.55
C ARG A 36 10.00 10.52 15.01
N PHE A 37 10.45 9.26 15.00
CA PHE A 37 9.51 8.15 14.92
C PHE A 37 8.71 8.08 16.21
N LEU A 38 7.43 7.75 16.09
CA LEU A 38 6.64 7.45 17.26
C LEU A 38 7.20 6.19 17.92
N PRO A 39 7.50 6.22 19.21
CA PRO A 39 7.92 5.04 19.96
C PRO A 39 6.99 3.85 19.77
N PHE A 40 5.69 4.11 19.62
CA PHE A 40 4.66 3.13 19.32
C PHE A 40 4.98 2.25 18.10
N GLN A 41 5.39 2.82 16.98
CA GLN A 41 5.67 2.04 15.76
C GLN A 41 6.87 1.12 15.93
N THR A 42 7.92 1.62 16.56
CA THR A 42 9.12 0.81 16.86
C THR A 42 8.80 -0.32 17.84
N LEU A 43 7.98 -0.05 18.85
CA LEU A 43 7.54 -1.04 19.84
C LEU A 43 6.66 -2.12 19.21
N PHE A 44 5.77 -1.72 18.33
CA PHE A 44 4.90 -2.64 17.62
C PHE A 44 5.71 -3.57 16.71
N GLU A 45 6.70 -3.05 15.99
CA GLU A 45 7.62 -3.84 15.19
C GLU A 45 8.35 -4.88 16.05
N TYR A 46 8.80 -4.50 17.22
CA TYR A 46 9.44 -5.41 18.17
C TYR A 46 8.50 -6.54 18.64
N VAL A 47 7.28 -6.21 19.06
CA VAL A 47 6.30 -7.22 19.52
C VAL A 47 5.95 -8.23 18.44
N THR A 48 5.83 -7.79 17.20
CA THR A 48 5.45 -8.68 16.09
C THR A 48 6.59 -9.56 15.59
N GLU A 49 7.84 -9.20 15.86
CA GLU A 49 9.02 -9.93 15.34
C GLU A 49 9.78 -10.75 16.37
N VAL A 50 10.05 -10.17 17.52
CA VAL A 50 10.92 -10.81 18.52
C VAL A 50 10.16 -11.88 19.28
N LYS A 51 8.86 -11.75 19.42
CA LYS A 51 8.05 -12.79 20.06
C LYS A 51 7.20 -13.50 19.00
N LYS A 52 7.74 -14.55 18.45
CA LYS A 52 6.92 -15.68 18.04
C LYS A 52 6.03 -15.98 19.22
N LEU A 53 4.74 -15.66 19.09
CA LEU A 53 3.75 -15.87 20.15
C LEU A 53 4.01 -17.16 20.88
N PRO A 54 4.07 -17.16 22.23
CA PRO A 54 4.49 -18.32 22.97
C PRO A 54 3.54 -19.47 22.73
N ALA A 55 4.13 -20.64 22.75
CA ALA A 55 3.54 -21.95 22.77
C ALA A 55 2.63 -22.29 21.57
N VAL A 56 2.95 -23.40 21.00
CA VAL A 56 2.15 -24.12 20.02
C VAL A 56 0.77 -24.39 20.63
N VAL A 57 -0.14 -23.42 20.53
CA VAL A 57 -1.56 -23.69 20.75
C VAL A 57 -2.02 -24.37 19.46
N PHE A 58 -2.32 -25.66 19.57
CA PHE A 58 -2.83 -26.41 18.45
C PHE A 58 -4.16 -25.83 18.01
N ARG A 59 -4.32 -25.63 16.71
CA ARG A 59 -5.63 -25.28 16.14
C ARG A 59 -6.67 -26.31 16.56
N PRO A 60 -7.88 -25.87 16.87
CA PRO A 60 -8.99 -26.79 17.09
C PRO A 60 -9.12 -27.72 15.87
N LYS A 61 -9.12 -29.02 16.13
CA LYS A 61 -9.50 -30.03 15.13
C LYS A 61 -10.95 -30.41 15.42
N ASN A 62 -11.82 -30.33 14.38
CA ASN A 62 -13.22 -30.77 14.39
C ASN A 62 -13.92 -30.68 15.76
N ASN A 63 -14.75 -29.66 15.96
CA ASN A 63 -15.54 -29.42 17.19
C ASN A 63 -14.78 -28.89 18.42
N GLN A 64 -13.55 -28.45 18.30
CA GLN A 64 -12.89 -27.74 19.39
C GLN A 64 -13.38 -26.26 19.45
N ASN A 65 -13.39 -25.72 20.65
CA ASN A 65 -13.95 -24.40 20.94
C ASN A 65 -13.03 -23.26 20.44
N TRP A 66 -13.32 -22.72 19.27
CA TRP A 66 -12.63 -21.58 18.69
C TRP A 66 -12.55 -20.37 19.65
N LYS A 67 -13.58 -20.20 20.49
CA LYS A 67 -13.63 -19.12 21.47
C LYS A 67 -12.53 -19.24 22.52
N THR A 68 -12.29 -20.43 23.04
CA THR A 68 -11.19 -20.71 23.98
C THR A 68 -9.84 -20.51 23.29
N TYR A 69 -9.70 -20.99 22.07
CA TYR A 69 -8.48 -20.85 21.27
C TYR A 69 -8.09 -19.39 21.06
N PHE A 70 -8.99 -18.53 20.63
CA PHE A 70 -8.72 -17.10 20.44
C PHE A 70 -8.37 -16.41 21.76
N LYS A 71 -9.07 -16.75 22.84
CA LYS A 71 -8.79 -16.21 24.17
C LYS A 71 -7.36 -16.53 24.64
N GLU A 72 -6.89 -17.75 24.46
CA GLU A 72 -5.52 -18.16 24.80
C GLU A 72 -4.48 -17.40 23.98
N LYS A 73 -4.73 -17.22 22.68
CA LYS A 73 -3.87 -16.42 21.80
C LYS A 73 -3.78 -14.95 22.21
N GLU A 74 -4.90 -14.35 22.55
CA GLU A 74 -4.99 -12.97 23.05
C GLU A 74 -4.22 -12.80 24.36
N MET A 75 -4.35 -13.72 25.29
CA MET A 75 -3.58 -13.72 26.56
C MET A 75 -2.07 -13.78 26.29
N GLY A 76 -1.62 -14.59 25.34
CA GLY A 76 -0.22 -14.64 24.93
C GLY A 76 0.29 -13.31 24.37
N VAL A 77 -0.53 -12.61 23.57
CA VAL A 77 -0.20 -11.26 23.06
C VAL A 77 -0.09 -10.26 24.21
N GLU A 78 -1.05 -10.23 25.12
CA GLU A 78 -1.02 -9.31 26.27
C GLU A 78 0.18 -9.53 27.17
N GLN A 79 0.54 -10.78 27.46
CA GLN A 79 1.75 -11.10 28.18
C GLN A 79 3.00 -10.59 27.44
N GLY A 80 3.08 -10.78 26.13
CA GLY A 80 4.19 -10.26 25.32
C GLY A 80 4.31 -8.74 25.37
N ILE A 81 3.20 -8.02 25.33
CA ILE A 81 3.17 -6.56 25.48
C ILE A 81 3.64 -6.15 26.88
N GLN A 82 3.18 -6.83 27.94
CA GLN A 82 3.59 -6.53 29.31
C GLN A 82 5.11 -6.68 29.48
N GLU A 83 5.69 -7.78 29.02
CA GLU A 83 7.13 -8.02 29.11
C GLU A 83 7.93 -6.97 28.31
N LEU A 84 7.44 -6.56 27.12
CA LEU A 84 8.04 -5.47 26.35
C LEU A 84 8.07 -4.17 27.13
N LEU A 85 6.94 -3.79 27.73
CA LEU A 85 6.83 -2.54 28.49
C LEU A 85 7.75 -2.55 29.73
N GLU A 86 7.93 -3.71 30.39
CA GLU A 86 8.88 -3.87 31.48
C GLU A 86 10.33 -3.70 31.01
N HIS A 87 10.70 -4.32 29.89
CA HIS A 87 12.04 -4.14 29.28
C HIS A 87 12.33 -2.68 28.93
N LEU A 88 11.33 -1.95 28.46
CA LEU A 88 11.47 -0.51 28.17
C LEU A 88 11.69 0.33 29.44
N LYS A 89 11.01 -0.02 30.55
CA LYS A 89 11.20 0.68 31.83
C LYS A 89 12.60 0.47 32.40
N THR A 90 13.17 -0.72 32.23
CA THR A 90 14.50 -1.07 32.75
C THR A 90 15.65 -0.53 31.89
N GLY A 91 15.38 0.04 30.73
CA GLY A 91 16.40 0.56 29.83
C GLY A 91 17.29 -0.50 29.14
N HIS A 92 16.96 -1.79 29.32
CA HIS A 92 17.69 -2.91 28.73
C HIS A 92 17.31 -3.19 27.27
N TYR A 93 16.52 -2.31 26.65
CA TYR A 93 16.17 -2.45 25.26
C TYR A 93 17.35 -2.10 24.36
N ARG A 94 18.05 -3.12 23.88
CA ARG A 94 18.98 -3.00 22.76
C ARG A 94 18.37 -3.73 21.58
N SER A 95 17.94 -3.00 20.56
CA SER A 95 17.61 -3.65 19.30
C SER A 95 18.91 -4.17 18.67
N PRO A 96 19.01 -5.45 18.35
CA PRO A 96 20.23 -6.03 17.80
C PRO A 96 20.57 -5.58 16.38
N HIS A 97 19.71 -4.80 15.74
CA HIS A 97 19.78 -4.58 14.29
C HIS A 97 20.10 -3.15 13.85
N PHE A 98 20.66 -2.32 14.74
CA PHE A 98 20.81 -0.91 14.44
C PHE A 98 22.27 -0.45 14.39
N GLY A 99 22.81 -0.44 13.18
CA GLY A 99 23.94 0.40 12.85
C GLY A 99 23.50 1.85 12.69
N LEU A 100 24.28 2.78 13.20
CA LEU A 100 24.09 4.21 12.94
C LEU A 100 24.39 4.45 11.46
N GLY A 101 23.37 4.40 10.61
CA GLY A 101 23.48 4.79 9.20
C GLY A 101 23.83 6.28 9.10
N LYS A 102 24.57 6.61 8.07
CA LYS A 102 24.90 7.99 7.72
C LYS A 102 23.63 8.72 7.27
N ASN A 103 23.56 10.00 7.48
CA ASN A 103 22.52 11.01 7.30
C ASN A 103 21.67 10.96 5.99
N HIS A 104 21.37 9.81 5.44
CA HIS A 104 20.67 9.63 4.17
C HIS A 104 19.39 8.80 4.37
N ILE A 105 18.27 9.16 3.73
CA ILE A 105 17.03 8.37 3.79
C ILE A 105 17.26 6.94 3.31
N GLY A 106 18.10 6.76 2.26
CA GLY A 106 18.49 5.46 1.74
C GLY A 106 19.21 4.59 2.76
N ASP A 107 20.18 5.15 3.46
CA ASP A 107 20.94 4.45 4.50
C ASP A 107 20.03 4.04 5.68
N PHE A 108 19.02 4.83 5.94
CA PHE A 108 18.03 4.53 6.96
C PHE A 108 17.11 3.37 6.59
N VAL A 109 16.79 3.20 5.32
CA VAL A 109 15.94 2.10 4.83
C VAL A 109 16.74 0.80 4.73
N ASP A 110 18.02 0.88 4.39
CA ASP A 110 18.89 -0.31 4.20
C ASP A 110 19.17 -1.08 5.48
N TRP A 111 19.27 -0.43 6.64
CA TRP A 111 19.54 -1.14 7.89
C TRP A 111 18.37 -1.98 8.39
N ALA A 112 17.16 -1.64 8.00
CA ALA A 112 15.97 -2.40 8.34
C ALA A 112 15.67 -3.51 7.31
N SER A 113 16.64 -3.92 6.51
CA SER A 113 16.49 -4.88 5.41
C SER A 113 16.21 -6.32 5.82
N THR A 114 16.30 -6.63 7.09
CA THR A 114 15.91 -7.93 7.65
C THR A 114 14.46 -7.90 8.09
N ASP A 115 13.85 -9.00 8.35
CA ASP A 115 12.46 -9.36 8.65
C ASP A 115 11.51 -8.36 9.37
N LEU A 116 11.97 -7.13 9.68
CA LEU A 116 11.16 -6.03 10.22
C LEU A 116 10.11 -5.46 9.23
N ARG A 117 9.86 -6.18 8.14
CA ARG A 117 8.98 -5.74 7.04
C ARG A 117 7.49 -5.94 7.30
N LYS A 118 7.08 -6.38 8.48
CA LYS A 118 5.70 -6.84 8.72
C LYS A 118 4.89 -6.04 9.74
N PRO A 119 5.07 -4.71 9.87
CA PRO A 119 4.28 -3.97 10.85
C PRO A 119 2.84 -3.80 10.39
N PHE A 120 1.92 -3.86 11.33
CA PHE A 120 0.50 -3.58 11.12
C PHE A 120 -0.14 -4.38 9.98
N LEU A 121 -1.03 -3.72 9.30
CA LEU A 121 -1.72 -4.25 8.14
C LEU A 121 -1.00 -3.93 6.81
N HIS A 122 0.24 -3.43 6.82
CA HIS A 122 0.98 -3.14 5.59
C HIS A 122 1.14 -4.37 4.69
N TYR A 123 1.28 -5.56 5.29
CA TYR A 123 1.41 -6.83 4.59
C TYR A 123 0.11 -7.63 4.53
N LEU A 124 -1.03 -6.94 4.76
CA LEU A 124 -2.35 -7.52 4.64
C LEU A 124 -2.63 -8.09 3.23
N HIS A 125 -2.07 -7.48 2.20
CA HIS A 125 -2.25 -7.89 0.82
C HIS A 125 -0.97 -7.64 0.00
N LYS A 126 -0.66 -8.59 -0.88
CA LYS A 126 0.48 -8.52 -1.80
C LYS A 126 0.15 -7.65 -3.01
N TYR A 127 -0.04 -6.37 -2.76
CA TYR A 127 -0.25 -5.39 -3.81
C TYR A 127 1.11 -5.00 -4.40
N LYS A 128 1.31 -5.20 -5.71
CA LYS A 128 2.58 -4.88 -6.39
C LYS A 128 2.77 -3.37 -6.48
N GLY A 129 4.01 -2.90 -6.34
CA GLY A 129 4.32 -1.47 -6.42
C GLY A 129 3.91 -0.66 -5.18
N LYS A 130 3.64 -1.31 -4.06
CA LYS A 130 3.38 -0.58 -2.80
C LYS A 130 4.68 -0.01 -2.24
N GLY A 131 4.59 1.21 -1.68
CA GLY A 131 5.70 1.84 -0.97
C GLY A 131 6.13 1.03 0.28
N ASP A 132 7.40 1.17 0.67
CA ASP A 132 7.91 0.62 1.93
C ASP A 132 7.35 1.45 3.11
N PRO A 133 6.81 0.81 4.15
CA PRO A 133 6.24 1.52 5.32
C PRO A 133 7.23 2.48 5.99
N ARG A 134 8.51 2.16 5.98
CA ARG A 134 9.55 2.98 6.61
C ARG A 134 9.78 4.28 5.85
N ILE A 135 9.78 4.21 4.52
CA ILE A 135 9.85 5.38 3.65
C ILE A 135 8.60 6.23 3.88
N SER A 136 7.43 5.62 3.89
CA SER A 136 6.16 6.30 4.15
C SER A 136 6.22 7.14 5.43
N ARG A 137 6.66 6.56 6.55
CA ARG A 137 6.80 7.26 7.84
C ARG A 137 7.81 8.40 7.77
N ALA A 138 8.98 8.17 7.16
CA ALA A 138 9.99 9.20 6.98
C ALA A 138 9.43 10.38 6.16
N LEU A 139 8.69 10.09 5.10
CA LEU A 139 8.11 11.11 4.24
C LEU A 139 6.96 11.88 4.89
N ILE A 140 6.11 11.22 5.71
CA ILE A 140 5.10 11.92 6.53
C ILE A 140 5.78 12.93 7.46
N ASN A 141 6.90 12.56 8.07
CA ASN A 141 7.67 13.49 8.91
C ASN A 141 8.26 14.66 8.10
N LEU A 142 8.73 14.39 6.86
CA LEU A 142 9.26 15.43 5.95
C LEU A 142 8.20 16.46 5.54
N LEU A 143 6.94 16.08 5.45
CA LEU A 143 5.82 16.99 5.19
C LEU A 143 5.66 18.06 6.28
N LYS A 144 6.29 17.89 7.45
CA LYS A 144 6.16 18.77 8.62
C LYS A 144 4.70 18.94 9.08
N VAL A 145 3.87 17.95 8.83
CA VAL A 145 2.49 17.90 9.31
C VAL A 145 2.44 17.56 10.79
N LYS A 146 1.41 17.99 11.46
CA LYS A 146 1.16 17.78 12.89
C LYS A 146 -0.17 17.09 13.13
N GLU A 147 -0.42 16.69 14.36
CA GLU A 147 -1.70 16.13 14.77
C GLU A 147 -2.87 17.05 14.36
N GLY A 148 -3.89 16.45 13.75
CA GLY A 148 -5.07 17.14 13.21
C GLY A 148 -4.92 17.64 11.78
N ASP A 149 -3.69 17.77 11.25
CA ASP A 149 -3.47 18.10 9.83
C ASP A 149 -3.97 16.96 8.92
N THR A 150 -4.22 17.29 7.65
CA THR A 150 -4.74 16.33 6.65
C THR A 150 -3.73 16.13 5.53
N ILE A 151 -3.34 14.88 5.28
CA ILE A 151 -2.51 14.51 4.13
C ILE A 151 -3.35 13.87 3.02
N LEU A 152 -2.88 14.00 1.78
CA LEU A 152 -3.50 13.42 0.59
C LEU A 152 -2.52 12.48 -0.11
N ASP A 153 -3.01 11.31 -0.50
CA ASP A 153 -2.38 10.45 -1.51
C ASP A 153 -3.32 10.34 -2.72
N PRO A 154 -3.05 11.07 -3.83
CA PRO A 154 -3.91 11.07 -5.02
C PRO A 154 -3.81 9.78 -5.86
N PHE A 155 -2.88 8.88 -5.53
CA PHE A 155 -2.70 7.56 -6.15
C PHE A 155 -2.54 6.49 -5.09
N VAL A 156 -3.49 6.42 -4.15
CA VAL A 156 -3.34 5.71 -2.89
C VAL A 156 -3.09 4.20 -3.04
N GLY A 157 -3.53 3.59 -4.13
CA GLY A 157 -3.36 2.17 -4.39
C GLY A 157 -3.80 1.33 -3.20
N SER A 158 -2.86 0.62 -2.60
CA SER A 158 -3.11 -0.18 -1.39
C SER A 158 -3.01 0.61 -0.08
N GLY A 159 -2.87 1.93 -0.09
CA GLY A 159 -2.81 2.77 1.11
C GLY A 159 -1.46 2.78 1.83
N ALA A 160 -0.37 2.39 1.18
CA ALA A 160 0.92 2.24 1.85
C ALA A 160 1.45 3.55 2.46
N PHE A 161 1.26 4.68 1.79
CA PHE A 161 1.77 5.97 2.24
C PHE A 161 0.94 6.66 3.32
N ILE A 162 -0.30 6.23 3.53
CA ILE A 162 -1.20 6.86 4.51
C ILE A 162 -1.61 5.93 5.66
N ALA A 163 -1.22 4.64 5.61
CA ALA A 163 -1.64 3.65 6.60
C ALA A 163 -1.17 3.97 8.03
N ASP A 164 -0.02 4.61 8.17
CA ASP A 164 0.55 4.97 9.49
C ASP A 164 0.05 6.34 9.99
N ALA A 165 -0.57 7.16 9.14
CA ALA A 165 -1.03 8.49 9.52
C ALA A 165 -1.97 8.51 10.76
N PRO A 166 -2.91 7.56 10.91
CA PRO A 166 -3.76 7.51 12.11
C PRO A 166 -2.98 7.35 13.41
N THR A 167 -1.88 6.59 13.40
CA THR A 167 -1.04 6.40 14.61
C THR A 167 -0.28 7.66 15.00
N MET A 168 -0.22 8.63 14.10
CA MET A 168 0.44 9.92 14.28
C MET A 168 -0.57 11.06 14.54
N GLY A 169 -1.85 10.76 14.72
CA GLY A 169 -2.91 11.73 14.89
C GLY A 169 -3.22 12.55 13.63
N ILE A 170 -2.79 12.08 12.45
CA ILE A 170 -2.91 12.79 11.17
C ILE A 170 -4.10 12.25 10.39
N ASN A 171 -4.95 13.15 9.90
CA ASN A 171 -6.03 12.79 8.98
C ASN A 171 -5.46 12.48 7.59
N SER A 172 -6.11 11.59 6.88
CA SER A 172 -5.65 11.23 5.53
C SER A 172 -6.80 11.03 4.56
N VAL A 173 -6.55 11.43 3.32
CA VAL A 173 -7.43 11.20 2.18
C VAL A 173 -6.63 10.43 1.14
N GLY A 174 -7.22 9.35 0.62
CA GLY A 174 -6.67 8.61 -0.50
C GLY A 174 -7.64 8.59 -1.67
N ILE A 175 -7.13 8.72 -2.90
CA ILE A 175 -7.93 8.58 -4.12
C ILE A 175 -7.47 7.34 -4.85
N GLU A 176 -8.42 6.48 -5.24
CA GLU A 176 -8.15 5.23 -5.93
C GLU A 176 -9.20 5.01 -7.03
N ILE A 177 -8.71 4.67 -8.21
CA ILE A 177 -9.54 4.44 -9.38
C ILE A 177 -10.09 3.01 -9.45
N LEU A 178 -9.43 2.04 -8.80
CA LEU A 178 -9.84 0.63 -8.77
C LEU A 178 -10.54 0.28 -7.46
N ASN A 179 -11.65 -0.46 -7.53
CA ASN A 179 -12.36 -0.92 -6.34
C ASN A 179 -11.51 -1.85 -5.48
N ILE A 180 -10.69 -2.72 -6.10
CA ILE A 180 -9.80 -3.62 -5.35
C ILE A 180 -8.75 -2.83 -4.56
N GLY A 181 -8.10 -1.84 -5.16
CA GLY A 181 -7.14 -0.96 -4.49
C GLY A 181 -7.79 -0.21 -3.34
N LYS A 182 -8.94 0.44 -3.62
CA LYS A 182 -9.73 1.15 -2.61
C LYS A 182 -10.06 0.26 -1.41
N MET A 183 -10.57 -0.95 -1.65
CA MET A 183 -10.95 -1.87 -0.58
C MET A 183 -9.72 -2.32 0.25
N ILE A 184 -8.57 -2.57 -0.38
CA ILE A 184 -7.32 -2.87 0.32
C ILE A 184 -6.90 -1.68 1.21
N ALA A 185 -6.94 -0.46 0.67
CA ALA A 185 -6.57 0.74 1.42
C ALA A 185 -7.51 1.01 2.59
N GLU A 186 -8.84 0.88 2.39
CA GLU A 186 -9.83 1.01 3.45
C GLU A 186 -9.55 0.05 4.62
N VAL A 187 -9.29 -1.22 4.31
CA VAL A 187 -9.00 -2.24 5.34
C VAL A 187 -7.68 -1.96 6.04
N LYS A 188 -6.63 -1.64 5.27
CA LYS A 188 -5.30 -1.39 5.81
C LYS A 188 -5.26 -0.20 6.76
N CYS A 189 -5.98 0.86 6.44
CA CYS A 189 -6.00 2.09 7.23
C CYS A 189 -7.02 2.07 8.37
N ASN A 190 -7.90 1.07 8.43
CA ASN A 190 -8.91 0.96 9.49
C ASN A 190 -8.37 0.20 10.70
N LEU A 191 -7.52 0.85 11.49
CA LEU A 191 -6.99 0.29 12.74
C LEU A 191 -8.02 0.30 13.88
N GLY A 192 -9.14 1.00 13.71
CA GLY A 192 -10.20 1.16 14.71
C GLY A 192 -11.36 0.16 14.59
N ILE A 193 -11.22 -0.90 13.80
CA ILE A 193 -12.22 -1.98 13.73
C ILE A 193 -12.49 -2.51 15.15
N ASN A 194 -13.77 -2.67 15.52
CA ASN A 194 -14.10 -3.23 16.83
C ASN A 194 -13.60 -4.68 16.93
N ILE A 195 -12.57 -4.89 17.73
CA ILE A 195 -11.83 -6.15 17.82
C ILE A 195 -12.69 -7.28 18.39
N GLY A 196 -13.62 -6.97 19.32
CA GLY A 196 -14.54 -7.95 19.88
C GLY A 196 -15.54 -8.45 18.84
N TYR A 197 -16.15 -7.56 18.07
CA TYR A 197 -17.05 -7.95 16.98
C TYR A 197 -16.31 -8.68 15.85
N LEU A 198 -15.07 -8.29 15.55
CA LEU A 198 -14.25 -8.98 14.58
C LEU A 198 -13.98 -10.43 15.03
N ARG A 199 -13.55 -10.63 16.29
CA ARG A 199 -13.33 -11.95 16.85
C ARG A 199 -14.58 -12.84 16.77
N GLU A 200 -15.72 -12.35 17.25
CA GLU A 200 -16.97 -13.11 17.21
C GLU A 200 -17.39 -13.48 15.78
N SER A 201 -17.16 -12.58 14.83
CA SER A 201 -17.46 -12.83 13.42
C SER A 201 -16.52 -13.88 12.81
N ILE A 202 -15.23 -13.86 13.18
CA ILE A 202 -14.26 -14.86 12.74
C ILE A 202 -14.61 -16.24 13.33
N ILE A 203 -14.94 -16.31 14.62
CA ILE A 203 -15.33 -17.56 15.29
C ILE A 203 -16.54 -18.17 14.58
N LYS A 204 -17.62 -17.40 14.40
CA LYS A 204 -18.83 -17.87 13.71
C LYS A 204 -18.56 -18.29 12.27
N LEU A 205 -17.66 -17.58 11.57
CA LEU A 205 -17.25 -17.96 10.22
C LEU A 205 -16.51 -19.29 10.22
N PHE A 206 -15.59 -19.52 11.16
CA PHE A 206 -14.83 -20.76 11.24
C PHE A 206 -15.71 -21.95 11.62
N GLU A 207 -16.60 -21.78 12.61
CA GLU A 207 -17.60 -22.78 12.98
C GLU A 207 -18.49 -23.15 11.77
N TYR A 208 -18.98 -22.12 11.04
CA TYR A 208 -19.78 -22.34 9.83
C TYR A 208 -18.99 -23.08 8.74
N ILE A 209 -17.71 -22.75 8.52
CA ILE A 209 -16.85 -23.44 7.56
C ILE A 209 -16.68 -24.91 7.95
N ASP A 210 -16.39 -25.20 9.21
CA ASP A 210 -16.14 -26.56 9.70
C ASP A 210 -17.38 -27.44 9.57
N GLU A 211 -18.58 -26.87 9.77
CA GLU A 211 -19.85 -27.59 9.72
C GLU A 211 -20.38 -27.82 8.30
N THR A 212 -20.13 -26.90 7.37
CA THR A 212 -20.88 -26.83 6.11
C THR A 212 -20.06 -27.00 4.84
N LEU A 213 -18.72 -27.01 4.92
CA LEU A 213 -17.82 -27.04 3.75
C LEU A 213 -18.15 -28.20 2.76
N LEU A 214 -18.60 -29.35 3.27
CA LEU A 214 -18.89 -30.54 2.45
C LEU A 214 -20.36 -30.70 2.10
N LYS A 215 -21.25 -29.81 2.54
CA LYS A 215 -22.72 -29.99 2.49
C LYS A 215 -23.43 -29.05 1.51
N GLN A 216 -22.75 -28.04 0.96
CA GLN A 216 -23.44 -27.06 0.09
C GLN A 216 -23.42 -27.47 -1.38
N ASP A 217 -24.57 -27.34 -2.03
CA ASP A 217 -24.68 -27.41 -3.49
C ASP A 217 -24.50 -26.01 -4.09
N ILE A 218 -23.28 -25.71 -4.55
CA ILE A 218 -22.88 -24.44 -5.19
C ILE A 218 -22.52 -24.65 -6.67
N LYS A 219 -22.88 -25.80 -7.24
CA LYS A 219 -22.40 -26.26 -8.56
C LYS A 219 -22.75 -25.29 -9.68
N TYR A 220 -23.97 -24.78 -9.73
CA TYR A 220 -24.40 -23.91 -10.81
C TYR A 220 -23.64 -22.57 -10.80
N GLU A 221 -23.67 -21.89 -9.67
CA GLU A 221 -22.96 -20.58 -9.50
C GLU A 221 -21.45 -20.72 -9.70
N LEU A 222 -20.88 -21.85 -9.29
CA LEU A 222 -19.46 -22.16 -9.51
C LEU A 222 -19.16 -22.36 -11.00
N MET A 223 -20.06 -22.96 -11.76
CA MET A 223 -19.91 -23.10 -13.22
C MET A 223 -19.90 -21.74 -13.91
N GLU A 224 -20.83 -20.85 -13.55
CA GLU A 224 -20.85 -19.48 -14.08
C GLU A 224 -19.54 -18.73 -13.76
N LEU A 225 -19.05 -18.85 -12.53
CA LEU A 225 -17.79 -18.22 -12.12
C LEU A 225 -16.59 -18.80 -12.89
N ARG A 226 -16.53 -20.12 -13.07
CA ARG A 226 -15.49 -20.79 -13.88
C ARG A 226 -15.47 -20.25 -15.31
N GLU A 227 -16.62 -20.20 -15.96
CA GLU A 227 -16.78 -19.69 -17.31
C GLU A 227 -16.30 -18.23 -17.41
N LYS A 228 -16.74 -17.41 -16.48
CA LYS A 228 -16.34 -16.01 -16.38
C LYS A 228 -14.82 -15.84 -16.23
N ILE A 229 -14.17 -16.60 -15.35
CA ILE A 229 -12.73 -16.54 -15.16
C ILE A 229 -11.99 -17.01 -16.41
N ARG A 230 -12.39 -18.16 -17.00
CA ARG A 230 -11.80 -18.71 -18.23
C ARG A 230 -11.84 -17.68 -19.37
N LYS A 231 -12.99 -17.08 -19.62
CA LYS A 231 -13.17 -16.06 -20.65
C LYS A 231 -12.23 -14.86 -20.44
N ASN A 232 -12.02 -14.43 -19.22
CA ASN A 232 -11.23 -13.23 -18.90
C ASN A 232 -9.73 -13.50 -18.75
N THR A 233 -9.30 -14.72 -18.46
CA THR A 233 -7.90 -15.06 -18.23
C THR A 233 -7.27 -15.88 -19.36
N ALA A 234 -8.05 -16.30 -20.35
CA ALA A 234 -7.64 -17.20 -21.43
C ALA A 234 -6.86 -18.43 -20.90
N GLU A 235 -7.31 -18.98 -19.77
CA GLU A 235 -6.71 -20.13 -19.08
C GLU A 235 -5.19 -20.02 -18.87
N ASN A 236 -4.74 -18.83 -18.52
CA ASN A 236 -3.32 -18.58 -18.25
C ASN A 236 -2.80 -19.44 -17.08
N SER A 237 -1.49 -19.37 -16.83
CA SER A 237 -0.84 -20.15 -15.78
C SER A 237 -1.37 -19.85 -14.37
N ALA A 238 -1.88 -18.66 -14.12
CA ALA A 238 -2.49 -18.27 -12.86
C ALA A 238 -3.84 -18.97 -12.66
N TYR A 239 -4.68 -19.00 -13.70
CA TYR A 239 -5.94 -19.74 -13.67
C TYR A 239 -5.72 -21.24 -13.43
N LYS A 240 -4.80 -21.87 -14.16
CA LYS A 240 -4.49 -23.30 -14.01
C LYS A 240 -4.04 -23.66 -12.59
N ARG A 241 -3.39 -22.75 -11.87
CA ARG A 241 -3.00 -22.97 -10.47
C ARG A 241 -4.15 -22.81 -9.49
N ILE A 242 -5.07 -21.88 -9.72
CA ILE A 242 -6.16 -21.60 -8.81
C ILE A 242 -7.38 -22.51 -9.02
N GLU A 243 -7.56 -23.04 -10.22
CA GLU A 243 -8.72 -23.82 -10.62
C GLU A 243 -9.02 -25.01 -9.68
N PRO A 244 -8.04 -25.81 -9.24
CA PRO A 244 -8.28 -26.92 -8.29
C PRO A 244 -8.82 -26.47 -6.93
N HIS A 245 -8.64 -25.19 -6.58
CA HIS A 245 -9.05 -24.61 -5.30
C HIS A 245 -10.33 -23.78 -5.41
N LEU A 246 -10.84 -23.57 -6.64
CA LEU A 246 -11.87 -22.58 -6.92
C LEU A 246 -13.19 -22.85 -6.18
N GLU A 247 -13.58 -24.11 -6.03
CA GLU A 247 -14.77 -24.50 -5.29
C GLU A 247 -14.69 -24.06 -3.82
N LYS A 248 -13.58 -24.35 -3.16
CA LYS A 248 -13.35 -23.96 -1.76
C LYS A 248 -13.25 -22.43 -1.60
N ILE A 249 -12.60 -21.75 -2.54
CA ILE A 249 -12.52 -20.29 -2.56
C ILE A 249 -13.91 -19.68 -2.69
N PHE A 250 -14.71 -20.19 -3.61
CA PHE A 250 -16.07 -19.70 -3.82
C PHE A 250 -16.95 -19.93 -2.60
N PHE A 251 -16.83 -21.10 -1.97
CA PHE A 251 -17.49 -21.38 -0.70
C PHE A 251 -17.09 -20.38 0.40
N LEU A 252 -15.78 -20.11 0.58
CA LEU A 252 -15.28 -19.12 1.55
C LEU A 252 -15.86 -17.73 1.26
N LYS A 253 -15.89 -17.33 0.00
CA LYS A 253 -16.47 -16.05 -0.41
C LYS A 253 -17.97 -15.96 -0.05
N LYS A 254 -18.74 -17.00 -0.34
CA LYS A 254 -20.18 -17.08 0.01
C LYS A 254 -20.40 -17.05 1.53
N ALA A 255 -19.54 -17.71 2.30
CA ALA A 255 -19.60 -17.67 3.76
C ALA A 255 -19.33 -16.25 4.31
N ILE A 256 -18.33 -15.57 3.77
CA ILE A 256 -17.98 -14.18 4.15
C ILE A 256 -19.10 -13.21 3.75
N ASP A 257 -19.78 -13.42 2.62
CA ASP A 257 -20.87 -12.56 2.16
C ASP A 257 -22.06 -12.51 3.13
N LYS A 258 -22.25 -13.53 3.96
CA LYS A 258 -23.30 -13.56 5.01
C LYS A 258 -23.03 -12.60 6.17
N ILE A 259 -21.80 -12.07 6.28
CA ILE A 259 -21.42 -11.13 7.33
C ILE A 259 -22.06 -9.79 7.05
N LYS A 260 -22.85 -9.28 8.00
CA LYS A 260 -23.60 -8.03 7.85
C LYS A 260 -22.72 -6.77 8.01
N ASN A 261 -21.72 -6.83 8.90
CA ASN A 261 -20.85 -5.68 9.15
C ASN A 261 -19.89 -5.49 7.96
N ASP A 262 -20.02 -4.37 7.25
CA ASP A 262 -19.28 -4.07 6.02
C ASP A 262 -17.76 -4.02 6.24
N ALA A 263 -17.29 -3.40 7.33
CA ALA A 263 -15.86 -3.31 7.63
C ALA A 263 -15.24 -4.68 7.89
N ILE A 264 -15.93 -5.55 8.63
CA ILE A 264 -15.49 -6.93 8.89
C ILE A 264 -15.56 -7.78 7.63
N LYS A 265 -16.62 -7.63 6.84
CA LYS A 265 -16.75 -8.31 5.55
C LYS A 265 -15.59 -7.94 4.63
N LYS A 266 -15.30 -6.66 4.44
CA LYS A 266 -14.17 -6.19 3.62
C LYS A 266 -12.84 -6.72 4.14
N PHE A 267 -12.61 -6.69 5.45
CA PHE A 267 -11.40 -7.25 6.06
C PHE A 267 -11.21 -8.71 5.63
N LEU A 268 -12.20 -9.56 5.80
CA LEU A 268 -12.13 -10.98 5.46
C LEU A 268 -12.03 -11.23 3.94
N LEU A 269 -12.74 -10.45 3.11
CA LEU A 269 -12.64 -10.54 1.64
C LEU A 269 -11.23 -10.18 1.15
N ILE A 270 -10.57 -9.20 1.75
CA ILE A 270 -9.19 -8.85 1.38
C ILE A 270 -8.20 -9.93 1.82
N LEU A 271 -8.43 -10.59 2.96
CA LEU A 271 -7.61 -11.74 3.36
C LEU A 271 -7.82 -12.94 2.41
N LEU A 272 -9.04 -13.15 1.95
CA LEU A 272 -9.31 -14.15 0.92
C LEU A 272 -8.63 -13.79 -0.41
N SER A 273 -8.72 -12.52 -0.84
CA SER A 273 -8.01 -12.02 -2.02
C SER A 273 -6.50 -12.28 -1.95
N GLN A 274 -5.89 -12.07 -0.78
CA GLN A 274 -4.47 -12.39 -0.58
C GLN A 274 -4.18 -13.88 -0.83
N GLN A 275 -5.02 -14.77 -0.32
CA GLN A 275 -4.85 -16.20 -0.57
C GLN A 275 -5.03 -16.54 -2.06
N ILE A 276 -6.00 -15.93 -2.74
CA ILE A 276 -6.19 -16.10 -4.20
C ILE A 276 -4.92 -15.69 -4.96
N VAL A 277 -4.35 -14.52 -4.65
CA VAL A 277 -3.11 -14.05 -5.28
C VAL A 277 -1.96 -15.02 -5.02
N GLU A 278 -1.76 -15.48 -3.80
CA GLU A 278 -0.67 -16.41 -3.45
C GLU A 278 -0.79 -17.76 -4.18
N TYR A 279 -2.00 -18.32 -4.27
CA TYR A 279 -2.24 -19.59 -4.94
C TYR A 279 -2.20 -19.45 -6.47
N SER A 280 -2.51 -18.27 -7.01
CA SER A 280 -2.38 -18.00 -8.44
C SER A 280 -0.92 -17.79 -8.90
N GLU A 281 -0.04 -17.32 -8.01
CA GLU A 281 1.39 -17.09 -8.34
C GLU A 281 2.23 -18.37 -8.24
N LYS A 282 1.96 -19.22 -7.26
CA LYS A 282 2.74 -20.44 -6.98
C LYS A 282 1.82 -21.61 -6.65
N SER A 283 2.12 -22.79 -7.22
CA SER A 283 1.45 -24.02 -6.77
C SER A 283 1.75 -24.25 -5.29
N ARG A 284 0.70 -24.51 -4.51
CA ARG A 284 0.79 -24.77 -3.08
C ARG A 284 0.18 -26.11 -2.75
N ALA A 285 0.87 -26.89 -1.92
CA ALA A 285 0.42 -28.20 -1.46
C ALA A 285 -0.60 -28.14 -0.31
N TRP A 286 -0.70 -26.99 0.35
CA TRP A 286 -1.56 -26.80 1.53
C TRP A 286 -3.01 -26.61 1.11
N ASP A 287 -3.94 -27.09 1.96
CA ASP A 287 -5.35 -26.81 1.77
C ASP A 287 -5.66 -25.32 1.92
N ILE A 288 -6.40 -24.76 0.96
CA ILE A 288 -6.66 -23.32 0.93
C ILE A 288 -7.55 -22.84 2.08
N VAL A 289 -8.44 -23.70 2.60
CA VAL A 289 -9.30 -23.35 3.74
C VAL A 289 -8.46 -23.20 4.99
N SER A 290 -7.59 -24.17 5.27
CA SER A 290 -6.66 -24.11 6.42
C SER A 290 -5.69 -22.94 6.30
N SER A 291 -5.21 -22.65 5.07
CA SER A 291 -4.36 -21.49 4.80
C SER A 291 -5.08 -20.18 5.07
N PHE A 292 -6.33 -20.07 4.62
CA PHE A 292 -7.17 -18.90 4.86
C PHE A 292 -7.44 -18.69 6.35
N GLN A 293 -7.86 -19.72 7.07
CA GLN A 293 -8.10 -19.65 8.52
C GLN A 293 -6.81 -19.20 9.26
N SER A 294 -5.66 -19.77 8.89
CA SER A 294 -4.37 -19.39 9.46
C SER A 294 -4.03 -17.93 9.21
N TYR A 295 -4.31 -17.45 8.01
CA TYR A 295 -4.01 -16.09 7.63
C TYR A 295 -4.94 -15.09 8.31
N VAL A 296 -6.22 -15.43 8.46
CA VAL A 296 -7.21 -14.63 9.21
C VAL A 296 -6.79 -14.51 10.67
N GLU A 297 -6.41 -15.63 11.30
CA GLU A 297 -5.90 -15.65 12.68
C GLU A 297 -4.70 -14.72 12.84
N ASP A 298 -3.69 -14.87 11.99
CA ASP A 298 -2.46 -14.07 12.04
C ASP A 298 -2.77 -12.57 11.91
N ARG A 299 -3.61 -12.16 10.93
CA ARG A 299 -3.98 -10.76 10.74
C ARG A 299 -4.88 -10.22 11.85
N TYR A 300 -5.74 -11.05 12.42
CA TYR A 300 -6.50 -10.69 13.60
C TYR A 300 -5.58 -10.37 14.79
N LEU A 301 -4.61 -11.25 15.09
CA LEU A 301 -3.68 -11.06 16.20
C LEU A 301 -2.77 -9.84 16.00
N VAL A 302 -2.38 -9.54 14.76
CA VAL A 302 -1.67 -8.30 14.44
C VAL A 302 -2.53 -7.07 14.79
N LEU A 303 -3.80 -7.06 14.40
CA LEU A 303 -4.69 -5.95 14.72
C LEU A 303 -4.99 -5.85 16.21
N TYR A 304 -5.22 -6.98 16.87
CA TYR A 304 -5.42 -7.07 18.32
C TYR A 304 -4.22 -6.49 19.07
N SER A 305 -3.00 -6.93 18.74
CA SER A 305 -1.78 -6.43 19.38
C SER A 305 -1.57 -4.93 19.13
N THR A 306 -1.91 -4.44 17.92
CA THR A 306 -1.86 -3.01 17.58
C THR A 306 -2.75 -2.19 18.50
N GLN A 307 -4.01 -2.62 18.66
CA GLN A 307 -4.98 -1.89 19.50
C GLN A 307 -4.60 -1.96 20.98
N LYS A 308 -4.17 -3.13 21.47
CA LYS A 308 -3.74 -3.28 22.87
C LYS A 308 -2.49 -2.47 23.19
N LEU A 309 -1.51 -2.43 22.28
CA LEU A 309 -0.34 -1.60 22.47
C LEU A 309 -0.67 -0.11 22.42
N ALA A 310 -1.56 0.31 21.51
CA ALA A 310 -2.05 1.68 21.45
C ALA A 310 -2.76 2.10 22.75
N GLU A 311 -3.62 1.23 23.29
CA GLU A 311 -4.29 1.43 24.59
C GLU A 311 -3.28 1.62 25.73
N ARG A 312 -2.24 0.78 25.80
CA ARG A 312 -1.18 0.85 26.82
C ARG A 312 -0.30 2.09 26.71
N LEU A 313 -0.16 2.65 25.52
CA LEU A 313 0.66 3.84 25.23
C LEU A 313 -0.17 5.12 25.10
N ASP A 314 -1.47 5.08 25.37
CA ASP A 314 -2.41 6.20 25.24
C ASP A 314 -2.39 6.82 23.81
N VAL A 315 -2.36 5.96 22.80
CA VAL A 315 -2.43 6.36 21.38
C VAL A 315 -3.85 6.17 20.87
N ASN A 316 -4.46 7.25 20.41
CA ASN A 316 -5.82 7.20 19.87
C ASN A 316 -5.81 6.81 18.39
N LEU A 317 -6.05 5.53 18.07
CA LEU A 317 -6.10 5.02 16.69
C LEU A 317 -7.35 5.44 15.90
N VAL A 318 -8.39 5.91 16.58
CA VAL A 318 -9.68 6.31 15.96
C VAL A 318 -9.90 7.82 15.92
N GLY A 319 -9.00 8.59 16.52
CA GLY A 319 -9.08 10.05 16.56
C GLY A 319 -8.85 10.71 15.21
N SER A 320 -8.12 10.06 14.33
CA SER A 320 -7.82 10.55 12.98
C SER A 320 -8.82 10.04 11.96
N LYS A 321 -9.23 10.92 11.05
CA LYS A 321 -10.16 10.58 9.97
C LYS A 321 -9.38 10.04 8.77
N VAL A 322 -9.69 8.82 8.34
CA VAL A 322 -9.18 8.26 7.09
C VAL A 322 -10.33 8.15 6.10
N LYS A 323 -10.16 8.71 4.91
CA LYS A 323 -11.17 8.67 3.84
C LYS A 323 -10.53 8.16 2.55
N ILE A 324 -10.96 6.99 2.09
CA ILE A 324 -10.55 6.46 0.78
C ILE A 324 -11.70 6.68 -0.21
N ILE A 325 -11.44 7.46 -1.24
CA ILE A 325 -12.44 7.88 -2.23
C ILE A 325 -12.20 7.10 -3.53
N LYS A 326 -13.27 6.51 -4.09
CA LYS A 326 -13.26 6.04 -5.47
C LYS A 326 -13.26 7.26 -6.38
N GLY A 327 -12.20 7.45 -7.15
CA GLY A 327 -12.08 8.65 -7.99
C GLY A 327 -10.82 8.64 -8.86
N ASP A 328 -10.72 9.67 -9.68
CA ASP A 328 -9.60 9.93 -10.58
C ASP A 328 -8.81 11.15 -10.08
N SER A 329 -7.51 11.02 -9.93
CA SER A 329 -6.60 12.10 -9.48
C SER A 329 -6.57 13.29 -10.42
N THR A 330 -7.06 13.13 -11.66
CA THR A 330 -7.18 14.24 -12.63
C THR A 330 -8.43 15.11 -12.41
N ASN A 331 -9.29 14.71 -11.48
CA ASN A 331 -10.49 15.44 -11.10
C ASN A 331 -10.80 15.19 -9.61
N MET A 332 -10.28 16.05 -8.76
CA MET A 332 -10.50 16.00 -7.31
C MET A 332 -11.52 17.04 -6.83
N SER A 333 -12.57 17.28 -7.63
CA SER A 333 -13.64 18.26 -7.32
C SER A 333 -14.36 17.99 -5.99
N MET A 334 -14.25 16.77 -5.44
CA MET A 334 -14.74 16.40 -4.12
C MET A 334 -13.90 16.96 -2.95
N LEU A 335 -12.74 17.56 -3.24
CA LEU A 335 -11.86 18.20 -2.27
C LEU A 335 -11.87 19.71 -2.47
N GLU A 336 -11.97 20.44 -1.39
CA GLU A 336 -11.94 21.90 -1.40
C GLU A 336 -10.55 22.43 -1.74
N GLU A 337 -10.51 23.62 -2.33
CA GLU A 337 -9.26 24.35 -2.57
C GLU A 337 -8.54 24.67 -1.25
N ASN A 338 -7.23 24.55 -1.22
CA ASN A 338 -6.40 24.84 -0.04
C ASN A 338 -6.87 24.12 1.25
N SER A 339 -7.32 22.86 1.12
CA SER A 339 -7.80 22.04 2.26
C SER A 339 -6.77 21.06 2.79
N ILE A 340 -5.71 20.74 2.03
CA ILE A 340 -4.73 19.71 2.31
C ILE A 340 -3.43 20.30 2.86
N ASP A 341 -2.92 19.72 3.95
CA ASP A 341 -1.70 20.17 4.64
C ASP A 341 -0.41 19.53 4.12
N GLY A 342 -0.51 18.46 3.35
CA GLY A 342 0.63 17.81 2.71
C GLY A 342 0.18 16.74 1.72
N ILE A 343 0.94 16.55 0.66
CA ILE A 343 0.69 15.50 -0.32
C ILE A 343 1.87 14.54 -0.33
N LEU A 344 1.59 13.24 -0.29
CA LEU A 344 2.58 12.18 -0.33
C LEU A 344 2.07 11.07 -1.22
N THR A 345 2.80 10.73 -2.28
CA THR A 345 2.35 9.71 -3.22
C THR A 345 3.47 9.07 -4.02
N SER A 346 3.18 7.90 -4.59
CA SER A 346 3.96 7.30 -5.67
C SER A 346 3.00 7.06 -6.85
N PRO A 347 2.98 7.95 -7.84
CA PRO A 347 2.11 7.79 -9.00
C PRO A 347 2.52 6.56 -9.82
N PRO A 348 1.66 6.04 -10.70
CA PRO A 348 2.06 5.01 -11.66
C PRO A 348 3.29 5.44 -12.44
N TYR A 349 4.24 4.51 -12.67
CA TYR A 349 5.45 4.78 -13.44
C TYR A 349 5.21 4.57 -14.95
N PHE A 350 6.08 5.09 -15.80
CA PHE A 350 5.95 4.96 -17.27
C PHE A 350 5.83 3.52 -17.78
N ASP A 351 6.47 2.56 -17.10
CA ASP A 351 6.36 1.13 -17.36
C ASP A 351 5.57 0.47 -16.22
N ALA A 352 4.40 1.03 -15.90
CA ALA A 352 3.61 0.67 -14.75
C ALA A 352 3.32 -0.84 -14.68
N LEU A 353 3.15 -1.27 -13.45
CA LEU A 353 2.73 -2.62 -13.12
C LEU A 353 1.31 -2.85 -13.62
N ASP A 354 1.05 -4.06 -14.11
CA ASP A 354 -0.30 -4.48 -14.47
C ASP A 354 -1.14 -4.70 -13.21
N TYR A 355 -1.66 -3.62 -12.63
CA TYR A 355 -2.45 -3.67 -11.39
C TYR A 355 -3.71 -4.53 -11.54
N ILE A 356 -4.38 -4.45 -12.69
CA ILE A 356 -5.58 -5.24 -12.98
C ILE A 356 -5.22 -6.69 -13.22
N GLY A 357 -4.27 -6.97 -14.11
CA GLY A 357 -3.86 -8.35 -14.43
C GLY A 357 -3.32 -9.12 -13.23
N ASN A 358 -2.60 -8.44 -12.33
CA ASN A 358 -2.10 -9.05 -11.09
C ASN A 358 -3.21 -9.43 -10.11
N ASN A 359 -4.34 -8.74 -10.13
CA ASN A 359 -5.48 -8.96 -9.24
C ASN A 359 -6.71 -9.54 -9.96
N LYS A 360 -6.62 -9.84 -11.25
CA LYS A 360 -7.76 -10.17 -12.13
C LYS A 360 -8.62 -11.30 -11.60
N ILE A 361 -8.01 -12.38 -11.12
CA ILE A 361 -8.74 -13.51 -10.56
C ILE A 361 -9.47 -13.10 -9.26
N SER A 362 -8.83 -12.33 -8.40
CA SER A 362 -9.47 -11.78 -7.20
C SER A 362 -10.63 -10.85 -7.55
N ILE A 363 -10.45 -9.95 -8.52
CA ILE A 363 -11.49 -9.04 -9.02
C ILE A 363 -12.72 -9.83 -9.45
N LEU A 364 -12.53 -10.87 -10.26
CA LEU A 364 -13.63 -11.72 -10.78
C LEU A 364 -14.34 -12.49 -9.66
N ILE A 365 -13.58 -13.08 -8.73
CA ILE A 365 -14.15 -13.86 -7.62
C ILE A 365 -14.88 -12.95 -6.62
N LEU A 366 -14.33 -11.78 -6.34
CA LEU A 366 -14.95 -10.84 -5.40
C LEU A 366 -16.15 -10.08 -5.99
N GLY A 367 -16.37 -10.16 -7.31
CA GLY A 367 -17.46 -9.45 -7.99
C GLY A 367 -17.19 -7.97 -8.18
N LEU A 368 -15.92 -7.58 -8.37
CA LEU A 368 -15.47 -6.22 -8.61
C LEU A 368 -15.30 -5.95 -10.11
N ASP A 369 -16.21 -6.44 -10.94
CA ASP A 369 -16.08 -6.48 -12.40
C ASP A 369 -15.94 -5.11 -13.06
N GLU A 370 -16.41 -4.05 -12.40
CA GLU A 370 -16.21 -2.67 -12.85
C GLU A 370 -14.72 -2.32 -13.04
N ASP A 371 -13.83 -2.96 -12.26
CA ASP A 371 -12.39 -2.73 -12.40
C ASP A 371 -11.85 -3.26 -13.73
N LEU A 372 -12.52 -4.23 -14.35
CA LEU A 372 -12.13 -4.77 -15.67
C LEU A 372 -12.36 -3.76 -16.81
N ALA A 373 -13.27 -2.81 -16.64
CA ALA A 373 -13.48 -1.74 -17.61
C ALA A 373 -12.21 -0.91 -17.80
N TRP A 374 -11.38 -0.81 -16.75
CA TRP A 374 -10.09 -0.13 -16.79
C TRP A 374 -8.98 -0.94 -17.49
N GLU A 375 -9.21 -2.22 -17.77
CA GLU A 375 -8.24 -3.03 -18.53
C GLU A 375 -8.10 -2.52 -19.98
N SER A 376 -9.19 -2.03 -20.56
CA SER A 376 -9.15 -1.38 -21.89
C SER A 376 -8.44 -0.03 -21.87
N THR A 377 -8.41 0.65 -20.72
CA THR A 377 -7.67 1.91 -20.49
C THR A 377 -6.24 1.68 -20.02
N LYS A 378 -5.82 0.42 -19.87
CA LYS A 378 -4.46 -0.03 -19.51
C LYS A 378 -3.37 0.64 -20.34
N ASN A 379 -3.71 0.93 -21.58
CA ASN A 379 -2.86 1.63 -22.53
C ASN A 379 -2.60 3.11 -22.17
N PHE A 380 -3.31 3.66 -21.20
CA PHE A 380 -3.12 5.02 -20.72
C PHE A 380 -2.08 5.10 -19.58
N TYR A 381 -2.10 4.12 -18.67
CA TYR A 381 -1.29 4.13 -17.47
C TYR A 381 -0.15 3.11 -17.50
N GLU A 382 -0.27 2.07 -18.35
CA GLU A 382 0.65 0.95 -18.39
C GLU A 382 1.25 0.76 -19.78
N ALA A 383 2.49 1.18 -19.97
CA ALA A 383 3.26 0.85 -21.17
C ALA A 383 3.78 -0.58 -21.06
N LYS A 384 2.97 -1.59 -21.43
CA LYS A 384 3.47 -2.98 -21.50
C LYS A 384 4.51 -3.16 -22.59
N HIS A 385 5.49 -4.03 -22.31
CA HIS A 385 6.44 -4.61 -23.26
C HIS A 385 5.73 -5.45 -24.35
N ARG A 386 5.05 -4.81 -25.27
CA ARG A 386 4.62 -5.47 -26.51
C ARG A 386 5.23 -4.70 -27.67
N ASP A 387 6.46 -5.08 -28.00
CA ASP A 387 7.23 -4.48 -29.09
C ASP A 387 6.70 -4.86 -30.51
N GLU A 388 5.60 -5.64 -30.63
CA GLU A 388 5.27 -6.31 -31.90
C GLU A 388 3.79 -6.36 -32.28
N ILE A 389 2.95 -5.44 -31.84
CA ILE A 389 1.59 -5.41 -32.41
C ILE A 389 1.45 -4.18 -33.28
N GLN A 390 1.58 -4.39 -34.60
CA GLN A 390 0.97 -3.55 -35.62
C GLN A 390 -0.55 -3.61 -35.47
N HIS A 391 -1.13 -2.74 -34.64
CA HIS A 391 -2.56 -2.52 -34.63
C HIS A 391 -2.87 -1.04 -34.65
N ASP A 392 -3.19 -0.58 -35.87
CA ASP A 392 -3.73 0.77 -36.15
C ASP A 392 -5.16 0.97 -35.62
N THR A 393 -5.69 0.01 -34.85
CA THR A 393 -7.11 -0.05 -34.47
C THR A 393 -7.36 -0.31 -32.99
N LEU A 394 -6.58 0.26 -32.08
CA LEU A 394 -7.00 0.28 -30.70
C LEU A 394 -7.94 1.47 -30.46
N PRO A 395 -9.14 1.26 -29.87
CA PRO A 395 -9.99 2.35 -29.49
C PRO A 395 -9.29 3.17 -28.42
N LEU A 396 -8.75 4.30 -28.84
CA LEU A 396 -8.24 5.31 -27.94
C LEU A 396 -9.44 6.00 -27.31
N PHE A 397 -9.82 5.56 -26.14
CA PHE A 397 -10.59 6.39 -25.23
C PHE A 397 -9.67 7.50 -24.69
N VAL A 398 -9.21 8.36 -25.57
CA VAL A 398 -8.75 9.68 -25.17
C VAL A 398 -10.03 10.48 -24.98
N SER A 399 -10.41 10.77 -23.75
CA SER A 399 -11.44 11.78 -23.52
C SER A 399 -10.99 13.07 -24.22
N ASP A 400 -11.90 13.73 -24.95
CA ASP A 400 -11.63 15.02 -25.63
C ASP A 400 -10.95 16.03 -24.69
N LYS A 401 -11.18 15.89 -23.39
CA LYS A 401 -10.52 16.61 -22.30
C LYS A 401 -8.99 16.64 -22.39
N TYR A 402 -8.34 15.59 -22.92
CA TYR A 402 -6.88 15.50 -22.98
C TYR A 402 -6.27 16.08 -24.26
N PHE A 403 -7.05 16.32 -25.30
CA PHE A 403 -6.54 16.86 -26.57
C PHE A 403 -6.01 18.29 -26.45
N SER A 404 -6.62 19.10 -25.60
CA SER A 404 -6.25 20.51 -25.40
C SER A 404 -5.05 20.72 -24.46
N ILE A 405 -4.48 19.66 -23.87
CA ILE A 405 -3.39 19.81 -22.90
C ILE A 405 -2.05 19.97 -23.62
N GLU A 406 -1.45 21.13 -23.46
CA GLU A 406 -0.10 21.39 -23.94
C GLU A 406 0.95 20.76 -23.03
N LEU A 407 1.92 20.07 -23.66
CA LEU A 407 3.08 19.47 -22.99
C LEU A 407 4.32 20.34 -23.15
N LEU A 408 5.21 20.26 -22.17
CA LEU A 408 6.47 20.97 -22.18
C LEU A 408 7.46 20.38 -23.19
N LYS A 409 8.49 21.17 -23.54
CA LYS A 409 9.54 20.76 -24.47
C LYS A 409 10.26 19.47 -24.03
N SER A 410 10.51 19.27 -22.74
CA SER A 410 11.10 18.04 -22.17
C SER A 410 10.24 16.82 -22.48
N SER A 411 8.93 16.91 -22.22
CA SER A 411 7.96 15.86 -22.52
C SER A 411 7.86 15.58 -24.03
N LEU A 412 7.79 16.62 -24.86
CA LEU A 412 7.71 16.50 -26.31
C LEU A 412 8.97 15.88 -26.91
N ASN A 413 10.16 16.14 -26.35
CA ASN A 413 11.40 15.53 -26.80
C ASN A 413 11.39 14.03 -26.58
N LEU A 414 10.90 13.54 -25.43
CA LEU A 414 10.75 12.11 -25.15
C LEU A 414 9.78 11.45 -26.15
N ILE A 415 8.63 12.06 -26.38
CA ILE A 415 7.62 11.55 -27.32
C ILE A 415 8.22 11.45 -28.72
N LYS A 416 8.88 12.51 -29.21
CA LYS A 416 9.56 12.54 -30.51
C LYS A 416 10.66 11.47 -30.63
N LEU A 417 11.42 11.21 -29.57
CA LEU A 417 12.44 10.17 -29.53
C LEU A 417 11.79 8.79 -29.76
N LEU A 418 10.70 8.49 -29.08
CA LEU A 418 9.96 7.24 -29.24
C LEU A 418 9.34 7.10 -30.63
N GLN A 419 8.76 8.17 -31.19
CA GLN A 419 8.21 8.19 -32.55
C GLN A 419 9.28 7.93 -33.61
N LYS A 420 10.43 8.60 -33.52
CA LYS A 420 11.58 8.38 -34.41
C LYS A 420 12.11 6.94 -34.35
N SER A 421 11.96 6.28 -33.21
CA SER A 421 12.36 4.90 -32.97
C SER A 421 11.31 3.87 -33.42
N ARG A 422 10.29 4.28 -34.17
CA ARG A 422 9.15 3.48 -34.62
C ARG A 422 8.31 2.87 -33.47
N ARG A 423 8.43 3.42 -32.25
CA ARG A 423 7.64 3.01 -31.08
C ARG A 423 6.42 3.92 -30.91
N ILE A 424 5.61 4.04 -31.98
CA ILE A 424 4.47 4.96 -32.05
C ILE A 424 3.47 4.70 -30.94
N TYR A 425 3.17 3.44 -30.67
CA TYR A 425 2.26 3.07 -29.58
C TYR A 425 2.77 3.52 -28.21
N LYS A 426 4.05 3.24 -27.90
CA LYS A 426 4.67 3.66 -26.63
C LYS A 426 4.73 5.19 -26.50
N ALA A 427 5.03 5.88 -27.61
CA ALA A 427 5.00 7.34 -27.65
C ALA A 427 3.63 7.91 -27.23
N LYS A 428 2.55 7.30 -27.74
CA LYS A 428 1.19 7.72 -27.41
C LYS A 428 0.80 7.42 -25.98
N VAL A 429 1.20 6.27 -25.43
CA VAL A 429 0.99 5.93 -24.03
C VAL A 429 1.70 6.92 -23.11
N VAL A 430 2.97 7.24 -23.41
CA VAL A 430 3.75 8.23 -22.65
C VAL A 430 3.13 9.62 -22.76
N GLU A 431 2.66 10.03 -23.96
CA GLU A 431 1.97 11.31 -24.13
C GLU A 431 0.73 11.41 -23.24
N ASN A 432 -0.13 10.39 -23.26
CA ASN A 432 -1.33 10.35 -22.45
C ASN A 432 -0.99 10.38 -20.95
N TYR A 433 0.00 9.57 -20.52
CA TYR A 433 0.47 9.57 -19.14
C TYR A 433 0.89 10.97 -18.69
N LEU A 434 1.71 11.69 -19.49
CA LEU A 434 2.20 13.01 -19.13
C LEU A 434 1.07 14.05 -19.09
N LYS A 435 0.08 13.95 -19.97
CA LYS A 435 -1.12 14.81 -19.94
C LYS A 435 -1.95 14.59 -18.67
N MET A 436 -2.14 13.33 -18.28
CA MET A 436 -2.86 12.98 -17.06
C MET A 436 -2.11 13.41 -15.81
N MET A 437 -0.79 13.22 -15.78
CA MET A 437 0.03 13.71 -14.68
C MET A 437 -0.04 15.23 -14.56
N LYS A 438 -0.07 15.97 -15.65
CA LYS A 438 -0.25 17.42 -15.61
C LYS A 438 -1.57 17.81 -14.95
N LEU A 439 -2.68 17.18 -15.34
CA LEU A 439 -4.00 17.43 -14.70
C LEU A 439 -3.98 17.06 -13.22
N SER A 440 -3.35 15.93 -12.87
CA SER A 440 -3.21 15.56 -11.47
C SER A 440 -2.38 16.58 -10.68
N PHE A 441 -1.32 17.14 -11.27
CA PHE A 441 -0.55 18.22 -10.65
C PHE A 441 -1.39 19.49 -10.47
N GLU A 442 -2.25 19.86 -11.44
CA GLU A 442 -3.15 21.00 -11.34
C GLU A 442 -4.12 20.83 -10.17
N GLU A 443 -4.73 19.65 -10.03
CA GLU A 443 -5.59 19.34 -8.91
C GLU A 443 -4.85 19.29 -7.57
N CYS A 444 -3.65 18.67 -7.53
CA CYS A 444 -2.79 18.69 -6.35
C CYS A 444 -2.40 20.11 -5.93
N TYR A 445 -2.08 20.97 -6.91
CA TYR A 445 -1.79 22.39 -6.64
C TYR A 445 -3.03 23.11 -6.10
N ARG A 446 -4.20 22.88 -6.66
CA ARG A 446 -5.44 23.48 -6.21
C ARG A 446 -5.73 23.14 -4.73
N VAL A 447 -5.70 21.85 -4.38
CA VAL A 447 -6.10 21.40 -3.03
C VAL A 447 -5.04 21.62 -1.95
N LEU A 448 -3.76 21.70 -2.30
CA LEU A 448 -2.68 21.91 -1.34
C LEU A 448 -2.70 23.35 -0.80
N LYS A 449 -2.55 23.52 0.50
CA LYS A 449 -2.42 24.84 1.15
C LYS A 449 -1.10 25.52 0.75
N LYS A 450 -1.08 26.85 0.77
CA LYS A 450 0.12 27.64 0.50
C LYS A 450 1.26 27.30 1.47
N ASN A 451 2.50 27.33 0.97
CA ASN A 451 3.72 27.00 1.71
C ASN A 451 3.79 25.55 2.24
N LYS A 452 2.94 24.67 1.76
CA LYS A 452 2.95 23.24 2.10
C LYS A 452 3.67 22.42 1.03
N TYR A 453 4.03 21.17 1.38
CA TYR A 453 4.85 20.31 0.55
C TYR A 453 4.05 19.19 -0.12
N TYR A 454 4.48 18.85 -1.32
CA TYR A 454 4.09 17.65 -2.05
C TYR A 454 5.34 16.80 -2.31
N LEU A 455 5.38 15.60 -1.74
CA LEU A 455 6.46 14.63 -1.90
C LEU A 455 6.02 13.53 -2.86
N MET A 456 6.75 13.39 -3.97
CA MET A 456 6.44 12.39 -4.99
C MET A 456 7.59 11.39 -5.11
N VAL A 457 7.31 10.12 -4.83
CA VAL A 457 8.25 9.01 -5.01
C VAL A 457 8.10 8.47 -6.43
N ILE A 458 9.17 8.46 -7.20
CA ILE A 458 9.16 8.01 -8.60
C ILE A 458 10.46 7.28 -8.95
N SER A 459 10.42 6.34 -9.88
CA SER A 459 11.64 5.77 -10.45
C SER A 459 12.50 6.87 -11.04
N LYS A 460 13.79 6.89 -10.69
CA LYS A 460 14.75 7.88 -11.22
C LYS A 460 14.83 7.81 -12.73
N CYS A 461 14.90 6.61 -13.27
CA CYS A 461 15.03 6.40 -14.71
C CYS A 461 14.36 5.11 -15.17
N HIS A 462 14.11 5.03 -16.46
CA HIS A 462 13.71 3.83 -17.17
C HIS A 462 14.67 3.53 -18.32
N SER A 463 15.04 2.26 -18.50
CA SER A 463 15.83 1.83 -19.63
C SER A 463 14.94 1.22 -20.70
N TRP A 464 15.05 1.72 -21.92
CA TRP A 464 14.33 1.20 -23.08
C TRP A 464 15.30 0.86 -24.21
N ILE A 465 15.03 -0.22 -24.93
CA ILE A 465 15.78 -0.52 -26.15
C ILE A 465 15.22 0.38 -27.27
N ILE A 466 15.99 1.34 -27.74
CA ILE A 466 15.66 2.29 -28.80
C ILE A 466 16.64 2.05 -29.96
N ASN A 467 16.14 1.70 -31.15
CA ASN A 467 16.98 1.38 -32.31
C ASN A 467 18.09 0.33 -32.02
N GLY A 468 17.76 -0.69 -31.23
CA GLY A 468 18.70 -1.76 -30.85
C GLY A 468 19.73 -1.39 -29.78
N LYS A 469 19.67 -0.18 -29.22
CA LYS A 469 20.51 0.28 -28.11
C LYS A 469 19.68 0.53 -26.87
N GLU A 470 20.25 0.24 -25.70
CA GLU A 470 19.63 0.59 -24.44
C GLU A 470 19.82 2.09 -24.19
N GLU A 471 18.71 2.81 -24.09
CA GLU A 471 18.66 4.22 -23.77
C GLU A 471 18.04 4.39 -22.38
N THR A 472 18.74 5.11 -21.51
CA THR A 472 18.24 5.44 -20.17
C THR A 472 17.57 6.81 -20.22
N ILE A 473 16.31 6.85 -19.76
CA ILE A 473 15.48 8.05 -19.73
C ILE A 473 15.25 8.44 -18.30
N GLU A 474 15.70 9.63 -17.92
CA GLU A 474 15.43 10.19 -16.61
C GLU A 474 13.98 10.68 -16.54
N THR A 475 13.21 10.13 -15.60
CA THR A 475 11.77 10.40 -15.47
C THR A 475 11.48 11.50 -14.45
N SER A 476 12.25 11.55 -13.38
CA SER A 476 12.07 12.55 -12.32
C SER A 476 12.22 14.00 -12.80
N PRO A 477 13.17 14.38 -13.69
CA PRO A 477 13.23 15.73 -14.23
C PRO A 477 12.02 16.10 -15.07
N ILE A 478 11.47 15.17 -15.87
CA ILE A 478 10.30 15.42 -16.72
C ILE A 478 9.08 15.72 -15.85
N LEU A 479 8.85 14.94 -14.80
CA LEU A 479 7.74 15.16 -13.88
C LEU A 479 7.95 16.41 -13.00
N ALA A 480 9.20 16.70 -12.62
CA ALA A 480 9.54 17.95 -11.94
C ALA A 480 9.20 19.17 -12.80
N ASP A 481 9.48 19.12 -14.10
CA ASP A 481 9.12 20.19 -15.04
C ASP A 481 7.60 20.34 -15.18
N LEU A 482 6.85 19.24 -15.24
CA LEU A 482 5.38 19.29 -15.24
C LEU A 482 4.85 19.98 -13.97
N GLY A 483 5.39 19.62 -12.80
CA GLY A 483 5.02 20.28 -11.55
C GLY A 483 5.33 21.78 -11.56
N ARG A 484 6.50 22.20 -12.07
CA ARG A 484 6.85 23.63 -12.23
C ARG A 484 5.88 24.36 -13.16
N SER A 485 5.42 23.70 -14.24
CA SER A 485 4.50 24.34 -15.21
C SER A 485 3.13 24.65 -14.61
N VAL A 486 2.77 23.98 -13.53
CA VAL A 486 1.51 24.17 -12.80
C VAL A 486 1.64 25.24 -11.71
N GLY A 487 2.88 25.60 -11.33
CA GLY A 487 3.16 26.61 -10.32
C GLY A 487 3.91 26.10 -9.09
N PHE A 488 4.20 24.81 -8.97
CA PHE A 488 5.02 24.30 -7.90
C PHE A 488 6.48 24.76 -8.01
N LYS A 489 7.09 25.07 -6.88
CA LYS A 489 8.54 25.20 -6.75
C LYS A 489 9.13 23.82 -6.44
N VAL A 490 10.07 23.34 -7.24
CA VAL A 490 10.86 22.16 -6.89
C VAL A 490 11.93 22.60 -5.90
N VAL A 491 11.84 22.12 -4.67
CA VAL A 491 12.72 22.52 -3.56
C VAL A 491 13.93 21.60 -3.47
N ASP A 492 13.71 20.28 -3.68
CA ASP A 492 14.78 19.29 -3.62
C ASP A 492 14.41 18.05 -4.46
N VAL A 493 15.42 17.25 -4.77
CA VAL A 493 15.28 15.89 -5.32
C VAL A 493 16.20 14.99 -4.51
N ILE A 494 15.60 14.11 -3.70
CA ILE A 494 16.32 13.22 -2.80
C ILE A 494 16.43 11.86 -3.46
N GLU A 495 17.65 11.41 -3.75
CA GLU A 495 17.88 10.08 -4.29
C GLU A 495 17.69 9.02 -3.21
N HIS A 496 16.91 8.00 -3.51
CA HIS A 496 16.65 6.87 -2.65
C HIS A 496 17.10 5.58 -3.33
N GLY A 497 18.16 4.96 -2.79
CA GLY A 497 18.65 3.66 -3.25
C GLY A 497 17.77 2.52 -2.74
N LEU A 498 17.29 1.67 -3.65
CA LEU A 498 16.57 0.45 -3.27
C LEU A 498 17.53 -0.63 -2.79
N SER A 499 17.10 -1.44 -1.82
CA SER A 499 17.88 -2.59 -1.37
C SER A 499 18.13 -3.60 -2.50
N LYS A 500 19.19 -4.41 -2.42
CA LYS A 500 19.48 -5.46 -3.42
C LYS A 500 18.32 -6.43 -3.64
N ALA A 501 17.48 -6.65 -2.61
CA ALA A 501 16.30 -7.51 -2.68
C ALA A 501 15.13 -6.88 -3.48
N ASP A 502 15.08 -5.55 -3.54
CA ASP A 502 14.03 -4.78 -4.21
C ASP A 502 14.50 -4.25 -5.57
N LYS A 503 15.75 -4.51 -5.94
CA LYS A 503 16.39 -4.10 -7.20
C LYS A 503 15.83 -4.75 -8.46
N GLY A 504 14.59 -5.07 -8.59
CA GLY A 504 14.01 -5.50 -9.85
C GLY A 504 14.60 -4.72 -11.07
N LYS A 505 13.76 -4.20 -11.93
CA LYS A 505 14.15 -3.28 -13.03
C LYS A 505 14.39 -1.83 -12.58
N ILE A 506 13.99 -1.50 -11.34
CA ILE A 506 14.08 -0.16 -10.75
C ILE A 506 15.23 -0.18 -9.73
N GLY A 507 16.37 0.39 -10.10
CA GLY A 507 17.55 0.40 -9.22
C GLY A 507 17.58 1.53 -8.20
N VAL A 508 16.94 2.65 -8.51
CA VAL A 508 16.96 3.90 -7.72
C VAL A 508 15.64 4.64 -7.90
N GLU A 509 15.11 5.17 -6.82
CA GLU A 509 13.97 6.07 -6.83
C GLU A 509 14.41 7.48 -6.45
N ASP A 510 13.72 8.48 -6.96
CA ASP A 510 13.85 9.87 -6.54
C ASP A 510 12.60 10.29 -5.77
N ILE A 511 12.81 11.05 -4.71
CA ILE A 511 11.75 11.75 -3.99
C ILE A 511 11.80 13.21 -4.44
N VAL A 512 10.89 13.59 -5.33
CA VAL A 512 10.79 14.97 -5.79
C VAL A 512 9.97 15.77 -4.78
N VAL A 513 10.59 16.83 -4.25
CA VAL A 513 9.99 17.69 -3.22
C VAL A 513 9.48 18.97 -3.87
N PHE A 514 8.16 19.10 -3.93
CA PHE A 514 7.50 20.30 -4.41
C PHE A 514 6.97 21.14 -3.25
N GLN A 515 6.89 22.45 -3.45
CA GLN A 515 6.25 23.41 -2.55
C GLN A 515 5.27 24.29 -3.34
N LYS A 516 4.05 24.50 -2.80
CA LYS A 516 3.08 25.47 -3.33
C LYS A 516 3.37 26.85 -2.83
#